data_44c9fb193cbe9a4a3e30e9748bfb3234
#
_entry.id   44c9fb193cbe9a4a3e30e9748bfb3234
#
_cell.length_a   1.000
_cell.length_b   1.000
_cell.length_c   1.000
_cell.angle_alpha   90.00
_cell.angle_beta   90.00
_cell.angle_gamma   90.00
#
_symmetry.space_group_name_H-M   'P 1'
#
loop_
_entity.id
_entity.type
_entity.pdbx_description
1 polymer ?
#
loop_
_entity_poly.entity_id
_entity_poly.type
_entity_poly.pdbx_seq_one_letter_code
_entity_poly.pdbx_strand_id
1 'polypeptide(L)'
;MSIQDVNTIANRLSLREPQRDSLKILDRVLEISNLTKGADTKQILEIIQSEFPSVKDFERAFPSLCFSLATGVGKTRLMGAFIAYLHRFYGVKNFFVVAPNLTIYNKLHQDFTPNTPKYVFKGISEFAQNPPEIVTGDNYESGLGAQGNLFSKVVINIFNIAKITAKDGGKLAKDDAQRSVARVRRLIETIGESYFDFLASKEDLVVIMDESHRYRASAGWEALNDLKPVLGLELTATPQVERNGKSVPFKNVIYDYPLACAIRDGYVKEPAVATRENFNPKQYSADELEKIKLHDAVCIHESRKASLQIYADNKGVKTVKPFILVVATDTKHSAELKGYMESPEFFEGRYAGKILEINSATSGAEKDENINKLLTVEDPNNPVEIVIHVNMLKEGWDITNLYTIVPLRAANSKTLVEQSIGRGLRLPYGKRTGEPEVDTLTIVSHDKFQEIVDYANDPNSLIRKTVIVGKDVPESGTSVVKVENPIDAIINAATQEITPSAGGEESPIVSGVPQEKS
;
A
#
# COMPACT_ATOMS: atom_id res chain seq x y z
N MET A 1 24.86 7.42 -19.58
CA MET A 1 25.20 7.72 -18.17
C MET A 1 25.66 6.47 -17.46
N SER A 2 26.24 6.54 -16.27
CA SER A 2 26.88 5.34 -15.69
C SER A 2 25.92 4.62 -14.72
N ILE A 3 26.05 3.29 -14.65
CA ILE A 3 25.43 2.44 -13.61
C ILE A 3 25.62 3.03 -12.19
N GLN A 4 26.65 3.85 -11.97
CA GLN A 4 26.92 4.54 -10.71
C GLN A 4 25.84 5.56 -10.35
N ASP A 5 25.21 6.20 -11.31
CA ASP A 5 24.16 7.22 -11.09
C ASP A 5 22.88 6.57 -10.59
N VAL A 6 22.46 5.47 -11.23
CA VAL A 6 21.33 4.64 -10.78
C VAL A 6 21.58 4.12 -9.37
N ASN A 7 22.77 3.57 -9.12
CA ASN A 7 23.14 3.03 -7.81
C ASN A 7 23.16 4.09 -6.73
N THR A 8 23.52 5.34 -7.05
CA THR A 8 23.49 6.45 -6.09
C THR A 8 22.08 6.70 -5.56
N ILE A 9 21.09 6.85 -6.44
CA ILE A 9 19.70 7.03 -6.04
C ILE A 9 19.15 5.77 -5.33
N ALA A 10 19.42 4.59 -5.91
CA ALA A 10 18.94 3.32 -5.40
C ALA A 10 19.42 3.04 -3.96
N ASN A 11 20.69 3.32 -3.66
CA ASN A 11 21.24 3.12 -2.33
C ASN A 11 20.71 4.15 -1.32
N ARG A 12 20.63 5.43 -1.70
CA ARG A 12 20.11 6.50 -0.83
C ARG A 12 18.66 6.30 -0.45
N LEU A 13 17.85 5.79 -1.36
CA LEU A 13 16.45 5.48 -1.11
C LEU A 13 16.22 4.05 -0.59
N SER A 14 17.27 3.25 -0.43
CA SER A 14 17.20 1.83 -0.02
C SER A 14 16.19 1.06 -0.88
N LEU A 15 16.32 1.19 -2.20
CA LEU A 15 15.43 0.54 -3.16
C LEU A 15 15.61 -0.99 -3.11
N ARG A 16 14.50 -1.71 -3.16
CA ARG A 16 14.44 -3.16 -3.39
C ARG A 16 14.86 -3.48 -4.83
N GLU A 17 15.28 -4.71 -5.09
CA GLU A 17 15.79 -5.10 -6.42
C GLU A 17 14.80 -4.77 -7.56
N PRO A 18 13.48 -5.08 -7.51
CA PRO A 18 12.59 -4.71 -8.61
C PRO A 18 12.44 -3.19 -8.82
N GLN A 19 12.63 -2.39 -7.79
CA GLN A 19 12.66 -0.94 -7.93
C GLN A 19 13.98 -0.45 -8.57
N ARG A 20 15.10 -1.11 -8.24
CA ARG A 20 16.41 -0.84 -8.87
C ARG A 20 16.38 -1.20 -10.35
N ASP A 21 15.81 -2.34 -10.70
CA ASP A 21 15.68 -2.78 -12.09
C ASP A 21 14.77 -1.84 -12.87
N SER A 22 13.67 -1.40 -12.30
CA SER A 22 12.81 -0.37 -12.90
C SER A 22 13.58 0.92 -13.18
N LEU A 23 14.44 1.34 -12.26
CA LEU A 23 15.25 2.56 -12.43
C LEU A 23 16.36 2.37 -13.50
N LYS A 24 16.99 1.19 -13.56
CA LYS A 24 17.96 0.83 -14.63
C LYS A 24 17.28 0.84 -16.01
N ILE A 25 16.06 0.30 -16.09
CA ILE A 25 15.29 0.29 -17.33
C ILE A 25 14.94 1.71 -17.76
N LEU A 26 14.49 2.56 -16.82
CA LEU A 26 14.24 3.98 -17.13
C LEU A 26 15.50 4.67 -17.63
N ASP A 27 16.66 4.49 -16.97
CA ASP A 27 17.95 5.04 -17.40
C ASP A 27 18.28 4.60 -18.84
N ARG A 28 18.14 3.31 -19.13
CA ARG A 28 18.40 2.77 -20.46
C ARG A 28 17.48 3.36 -21.53
N VAL A 29 16.18 3.48 -21.23
CA VAL A 29 15.23 4.13 -22.16
C VAL A 29 15.64 5.57 -22.46
N LEU A 30 15.99 6.34 -21.43
CA LEU A 30 16.41 7.74 -21.60
C LEU A 30 17.72 7.87 -22.38
N GLU A 31 18.59 6.87 -22.29
CA GLU A 31 19.87 6.81 -23.02
C GLU A 31 19.69 6.53 -24.51
N ILE A 32 18.77 5.62 -24.87
CA ILE A 32 18.55 5.21 -26.26
C ILE A 32 17.56 6.09 -27.00
N SER A 33 16.64 6.77 -26.27
CA SER A 33 15.57 7.58 -26.86
C SER A 33 15.73 9.06 -26.51
N ASN A 34 15.65 9.92 -27.52
CA ASN A 34 15.64 11.37 -27.31
C ASN A 34 14.22 11.85 -27.01
N LEU A 35 13.82 11.83 -25.73
CA LEU A 35 12.50 12.22 -25.29
C LEU A 35 12.41 13.76 -25.20
N THR A 36 11.80 14.37 -26.21
CA THR A 36 11.49 15.80 -26.23
C THR A 36 10.01 16.01 -26.53
N LYS A 37 9.48 17.16 -26.12
CA LYS A 37 8.09 17.50 -26.38
C LYS A 37 7.81 17.55 -27.88
N GLY A 38 6.76 16.87 -28.30
CA GLY A 38 6.37 16.80 -29.71
C GLY A 38 7.22 15.89 -30.59
N ALA A 39 8.13 15.09 -30.01
CA ALA A 39 8.89 14.10 -30.77
C ALA A 39 7.99 13.04 -31.42
N ASP A 40 8.45 12.44 -32.51
CA ASP A 40 7.70 11.38 -33.21
C ASP A 40 7.61 10.12 -32.33
N THR A 41 6.40 9.90 -31.80
CA THR A 41 6.12 8.76 -30.91
C THR A 41 6.33 7.41 -31.60
N LYS A 42 6.16 7.31 -32.92
CA LYS A 42 6.38 6.07 -33.67
C LYS A 42 7.86 5.72 -33.73
N GLN A 43 8.69 6.70 -34.05
CA GLN A 43 10.14 6.52 -34.09
C GLN A 43 10.68 6.15 -32.71
N ILE A 44 10.21 6.82 -31.64
CA ILE A 44 10.58 6.49 -30.26
C ILE A 44 10.15 5.07 -29.90
N LEU A 45 8.93 4.65 -30.30
CA LEU A 45 8.45 3.30 -30.07
C LEU A 45 9.35 2.25 -30.71
N GLU A 46 9.73 2.44 -31.98
CA GLU A 46 10.61 1.53 -32.72
C GLU A 46 11.97 1.38 -32.01
N ILE A 47 12.55 2.49 -31.54
CA ILE A 47 13.80 2.47 -30.79
C ILE A 47 13.64 1.68 -29.50
N ILE A 48 12.60 1.93 -28.73
CA ILE A 48 12.36 1.22 -27.46
C ILE A 48 12.07 -0.26 -27.72
N GLN A 49 11.30 -0.60 -28.75
CA GLN A 49 11.00 -1.99 -29.10
C GLN A 49 12.24 -2.81 -29.48
N SER A 50 13.26 -2.16 -30.03
CA SER A 50 14.52 -2.85 -30.39
C SER A 50 15.22 -3.48 -29.20
N GLU A 51 15.08 -2.92 -27.99
CA GLU A 51 15.64 -3.45 -26.75
C GLU A 51 14.57 -4.04 -25.81
N PHE A 52 13.35 -3.50 -25.85
CA PHE A 52 12.24 -3.90 -25.00
C PHE A 52 11.05 -4.38 -25.84
N PRO A 53 11.10 -5.60 -26.42
CA PRO A 53 10.07 -6.11 -27.33
C PRO A 53 8.71 -6.37 -26.67
N SER A 54 8.62 -6.29 -25.33
CA SER A 54 7.36 -6.33 -24.59
C SER A 54 6.49 -5.09 -24.82
N VAL A 55 7.10 -3.95 -25.11
CA VAL A 55 6.41 -2.69 -25.42
C VAL A 55 5.96 -2.71 -26.86
N LYS A 56 4.68 -2.88 -27.12
CA LYS A 56 4.12 -2.97 -28.47
C LYS A 56 3.46 -1.68 -28.94
N ASP A 57 3.02 -0.85 -28.00
CA ASP A 57 2.29 0.38 -28.24
C ASP A 57 2.30 1.21 -26.98
N PHE A 58 2.47 2.53 -27.06
CA PHE A 58 2.36 3.39 -25.87
C PHE A 58 0.94 3.52 -25.33
N GLU A 59 -0.06 3.18 -26.15
CA GLU A 59 -1.49 3.32 -25.82
C GLU A 59 -1.88 4.75 -25.39
N ARG A 60 -1.04 5.74 -25.73
CA ARG A 60 -1.21 7.17 -25.47
C ARG A 60 -0.64 8.00 -26.62
N ALA A 61 -1.00 9.28 -26.67
CA ALA A 61 -0.46 10.20 -27.67
C ALA A 61 0.98 10.68 -27.35
N PHE A 62 1.61 10.14 -26.30
CA PHE A 62 2.97 10.46 -25.85
C PHE A 62 3.70 9.18 -25.41
N PRO A 63 5.01 9.17 -25.35
CA PRO A 63 5.77 8.02 -24.84
C PRO A 63 5.33 7.69 -23.40
N SER A 64 4.75 6.50 -23.20
CA SER A 64 4.24 6.05 -21.91
C SER A 64 4.66 4.61 -21.64
N LEU A 65 5.30 4.37 -20.49
CA LEU A 65 5.88 3.09 -20.12
C LEU A 65 5.26 2.59 -18.81
N CYS A 66 4.79 1.36 -18.82
CA CYS A 66 4.18 0.74 -17.67
C CYS A 66 5.17 -0.17 -16.94
N PHE A 67 5.40 0.12 -15.67
CA PHE A 67 6.10 -0.71 -14.71
C PHE A 67 5.07 -1.45 -13.86
N SER A 68 4.87 -2.71 -14.15
CA SER A 68 3.99 -3.59 -13.39
C SER A 68 4.74 -4.13 -12.19
N LEU A 69 4.36 -3.69 -11.00
CA LEU A 69 4.94 -4.16 -9.73
C LEU A 69 3.85 -4.60 -8.79
N ALA A 70 4.03 -5.79 -8.22
CA ALA A 70 3.13 -6.36 -7.22
C ALA A 70 2.84 -5.39 -6.08
N THR A 71 1.68 -5.53 -5.46
CA THR A 71 1.32 -4.80 -4.25
C THR A 71 2.35 -5.07 -3.14
N GLY A 72 2.68 -4.06 -2.34
CA GLY A 72 3.64 -4.21 -1.23
C GLY A 72 5.12 -4.07 -1.62
N VAL A 73 5.48 -4.07 -2.91
CA VAL A 73 6.86 -3.91 -3.37
C VAL A 73 7.37 -2.46 -3.22
N GLY A 74 6.47 -1.48 -3.14
CA GLY A 74 6.80 -0.08 -2.85
C GLY A 74 6.74 0.84 -4.07
N LYS A 75 5.65 0.80 -4.85
CA LYS A 75 5.40 1.67 -6.02
C LYS A 75 5.60 3.16 -5.72
N THR A 76 5.11 3.66 -4.58
CA THR A 76 5.25 5.07 -4.20
C THR A 76 6.72 5.48 -3.99
N ARG A 77 7.55 4.60 -3.41
CA ARG A 77 8.99 4.85 -3.29
C ARG A 77 9.69 4.88 -4.65
N LEU A 78 9.25 4.04 -5.59
CA LEU A 78 9.75 4.06 -6.97
C LEU A 78 9.38 5.37 -7.68
N MET A 79 8.18 5.92 -7.46
CA MET A 79 7.83 7.26 -7.96
C MET A 79 8.82 8.31 -7.48
N GLY A 80 9.15 8.31 -6.18
CA GLY A 80 10.18 9.20 -5.62
C GLY A 80 11.54 9.00 -6.27
N ALA A 81 11.92 7.73 -6.54
CA ALA A 81 13.18 7.42 -7.21
C ALA A 81 13.20 7.94 -8.67
N PHE A 82 12.13 7.76 -9.42
CA PHE A 82 12.00 8.29 -10.78
C PHE A 82 12.11 9.82 -10.80
N ILE A 83 11.41 10.52 -9.91
CA ILE A 83 11.49 11.98 -9.80
C ILE A 83 12.92 12.44 -9.46
N ALA A 84 13.53 11.85 -8.43
CA ALA A 84 14.87 12.21 -8.02
C ALA A 84 15.90 11.95 -9.13
N TYR A 85 15.76 10.83 -9.85
CA TYR A 85 16.63 10.46 -10.95
C TYR A 85 16.49 11.42 -12.14
N LEU A 86 15.27 11.65 -12.62
CA LEU A 86 14.97 12.54 -13.73
C LEU A 86 15.40 13.98 -13.44
N HIS A 87 15.17 14.45 -12.21
CA HIS A 87 15.65 15.78 -11.82
C HIS A 87 17.15 15.89 -11.83
N ARG A 88 17.84 14.97 -11.15
CA ARG A 88 19.28 15.06 -10.93
C ARG A 88 20.10 14.92 -12.21
N PHE A 89 19.72 13.99 -13.09
CA PHE A 89 20.52 13.61 -14.24
C PHE A 89 20.00 14.16 -15.57
N TYR A 90 18.70 14.50 -15.64
CA TYR A 90 18.08 15.03 -16.85
C TYR A 90 17.51 16.45 -16.68
N GLY A 91 17.63 17.04 -15.49
CA GLY A 91 17.21 18.41 -15.23
C GLY A 91 15.71 18.64 -15.22
N VAL A 92 14.90 17.58 -15.20
CA VAL A 92 13.44 17.67 -15.16
C VAL A 92 12.98 18.36 -13.87
N LYS A 93 12.08 19.35 -14.00
CA LYS A 93 11.58 20.13 -12.88
C LYS A 93 10.07 20.05 -12.71
N ASN A 94 9.32 19.65 -13.74
CA ASN A 94 7.88 19.67 -13.74
C ASN A 94 7.32 18.23 -13.75
N PHE A 95 6.69 17.82 -12.64
CA PHE A 95 6.10 16.51 -12.50
C PHE A 95 4.60 16.62 -12.22
N PHE A 96 3.82 15.71 -12.80
CA PHE A 96 2.39 15.59 -12.60
C PHE A 96 2.05 14.18 -12.13
N VAL A 97 1.68 14.04 -10.85
CA VAL A 97 1.35 12.76 -10.22
C VAL A 97 -0.16 12.61 -10.14
N VAL A 98 -0.68 11.57 -10.75
CA VAL A 98 -2.13 11.33 -10.84
C VAL A 98 -2.56 10.22 -9.90
N ALA A 99 -3.56 10.52 -9.08
CA ALA A 99 -4.21 9.57 -8.18
C ALA A 99 -5.61 9.19 -8.69
N PRO A 100 -6.01 7.90 -8.62
CA PRO A 100 -7.32 7.45 -9.11
C PRO A 100 -8.49 7.84 -8.21
N ASN A 101 -8.23 8.08 -6.92
CA ASN A 101 -9.24 8.41 -5.93
C ASN A 101 -8.66 9.26 -4.79
N LEU A 102 -9.53 9.78 -3.91
CA LEU A 102 -9.12 10.64 -2.79
C LEU A 102 -8.24 9.93 -1.76
N THR A 103 -8.43 8.66 -1.52
CA THR A 103 -7.62 7.90 -0.54
C THR A 103 -6.17 7.82 -0.99
N ILE A 104 -5.93 7.47 -2.27
CA ILE A 104 -4.58 7.43 -2.84
C ILE A 104 -4.00 8.85 -2.95
N TYR A 105 -4.82 9.84 -3.32
CA TYR A 105 -4.42 11.23 -3.37
C TYR A 105 -3.91 11.72 -2.01
N ASN A 106 -4.66 11.52 -0.92
CA ASN A 106 -4.27 11.94 0.43
C ASN A 106 -2.98 11.24 0.88
N LYS A 107 -2.85 9.94 0.56
CA LYS A 107 -1.64 9.18 0.84
C LYS A 107 -0.44 9.73 0.06
N LEU A 108 -0.55 9.93 -1.24
CA LEU A 108 0.52 10.50 -2.06
C LEU A 108 0.90 11.90 -1.55
N HIS A 109 -0.07 12.75 -1.26
CA HIS A 109 0.19 14.06 -0.68
C HIS A 109 1.02 13.94 0.61
N GLN A 110 0.66 13.04 1.52
CA GLN A 110 1.41 12.80 2.75
C GLN A 110 2.82 12.25 2.48
N ASP A 111 2.95 11.25 1.60
CA ASP A 111 4.22 10.59 1.29
C ASP A 111 5.21 11.53 0.56
N PHE A 112 4.72 12.54 -0.15
CA PHE A 112 5.53 13.57 -0.82
C PHE A 112 5.74 14.84 0.04
N THR A 113 5.04 14.99 1.16
CA THR A 113 5.21 16.14 2.06
C THR A 113 6.45 15.94 2.94
N PRO A 114 7.37 16.94 3.01
CA PRO A 114 8.55 16.88 3.86
C PRO A 114 8.22 16.65 5.34
N ASN A 115 9.14 16.03 6.07
CA ASN A 115 9.05 15.75 7.51
C ASN A 115 7.94 14.76 7.91
N THR A 116 7.37 14.02 6.96
CA THR A 116 6.46 12.91 7.26
C THR A 116 7.26 11.59 7.45
N PRO A 117 6.74 10.63 8.21
CA PRO A 117 7.44 9.36 8.45
C PRO A 117 7.78 8.57 7.19
N LYS A 118 6.91 8.67 6.16
CA LYS A 118 7.04 7.95 4.87
C LYS A 118 7.53 8.84 3.73
N TYR A 119 8.14 10.00 4.02
CA TYR A 119 8.66 10.90 3.00
C TYR A 119 9.51 10.18 1.95
N VAL A 120 9.08 10.24 0.70
CA VAL A 120 9.65 9.43 -0.39
C VAL A 120 11.07 9.80 -0.77
N PHE A 121 11.50 11.04 -0.49
CA PHE A 121 12.83 11.55 -0.80
C PHE A 121 13.80 11.51 0.40
N LYS A 122 13.44 10.80 1.45
CA LYS A 122 14.32 10.67 2.63
C LYS A 122 15.63 9.99 2.22
N GLY A 123 16.74 10.72 2.33
CA GLY A 123 18.08 10.28 1.90
C GLY A 123 18.60 11.00 0.65
N ILE A 124 17.76 11.74 -0.08
CA ILE A 124 18.16 12.61 -1.19
C ILE A 124 18.54 13.98 -0.64
N SER A 125 19.84 14.29 -0.62
CA SER A 125 20.39 15.50 0.01
C SER A 125 19.85 16.80 -0.61
N GLU A 126 19.66 16.82 -1.93
CA GLU A 126 19.12 17.98 -2.63
C GLU A 126 17.71 18.33 -2.15
N PHE A 127 16.88 17.31 -1.92
CA PHE A 127 15.49 17.47 -1.46
C PHE A 127 15.37 17.59 0.07
N ALA A 128 16.43 17.31 0.80
CA ALA A 128 16.50 17.63 2.23
C ALA A 128 16.74 19.14 2.46
N GLN A 129 17.55 19.76 1.60
CA GLN A 129 17.87 21.20 1.67
C GLN A 129 16.81 22.06 0.97
N ASN A 130 16.39 21.64 -0.23
CA ASN A 130 15.39 22.31 -1.06
C ASN A 130 14.29 21.30 -1.44
N PRO A 131 13.32 21.05 -0.56
CA PRO A 131 12.25 20.11 -0.85
C PRO A 131 11.42 20.58 -2.05
N PRO A 132 10.92 19.64 -2.89
CA PRO A 132 10.03 19.95 -3.99
C PRO A 132 8.81 20.74 -3.51
N GLU A 133 8.33 21.63 -4.34
CA GLU A 133 7.06 22.30 -4.14
C GLU A 133 5.91 21.37 -4.49
N ILE A 134 4.98 21.17 -3.56
CA ILE A 134 3.80 20.32 -3.78
C ILE A 134 2.61 21.19 -4.12
N VAL A 135 2.14 21.07 -5.35
CA VAL A 135 0.94 21.75 -5.85
C VAL A 135 -0.21 20.76 -5.92
N THR A 136 -1.35 21.16 -5.41
CA THR A 136 -2.55 20.31 -5.31
C THR A 136 -3.77 21.05 -5.84
N GLY A 137 -4.88 20.32 -6.00
CA GLY A 137 -6.15 20.93 -6.36
C GLY A 137 -6.70 21.96 -5.35
N ASP A 138 -6.08 22.08 -4.18
CA ASP A 138 -6.52 22.98 -3.11
C ASP A 138 -5.61 24.23 -2.97
N ASN A 139 -4.37 24.17 -3.48
CA ASN A 139 -3.41 25.28 -3.36
C ASN A 139 -2.87 25.85 -4.69
N TYR A 140 -3.26 25.29 -5.84
CA TYR A 140 -2.78 25.73 -7.16
C TYR A 140 -3.18 27.19 -7.49
N GLU A 141 -4.25 27.72 -6.86
CA GLU A 141 -4.72 29.11 -7.02
C GLU A 141 -3.81 30.12 -6.31
N SER A 142 -3.05 29.71 -5.31
CA SER A 142 -2.20 30.61 -4.51
C SER A 142 -0.96 31.13 -5.23
N GLY A 143 -0.80 30.79 -6.52
CA GLY A 143 0.19 31.38 -7.42
C GLY A 143 1.64 30.95 -7.21
N LEU A 144 1.91 30.03 -6.28
CA LEU A 144 3.28 29.56 -6.01
C LEU A 144 3.88 28.79 -7.18
N GLY A 145 3.05 28.01 -7.90
CA GLY A 145 3.48 27.28 -9.11
C GLY A 145 3.49 28.13 -10.39
N ALA A 146 2.79 29.30 -10.41
CA ALA A 146 2.65 30.15 -11.58
C ALA A 146 3.66 31.31 -11.61
N GLN A 147 4.07 31.81 -10.45
CA GLN A 147 5.17 32.77 -10.38
C GLN A 147 6.47 31.98 -10.48
N GLY A 148 7.05 31.96 -11.68
CA GLY A 148 8.38 31.39 -11.91
C GLY A 148 9.35 31.93 -10.86
N ASN A 149 9.54 31.17 -9.79
CA ASN A 149 10.51 31.49 -8.77
C ASN A 149 11.88 31.60 -9.44
N LEU A 150 12.60 32.69 -9.18
CA LEU A 150 13.95 32.99 -9.68
C LEU A 150 14.95 31.83 -9.37
N PHE A 151 14.56 30.92 -8.48
CA PHE A 151 15.29 29.70 -8.11
C PHE A 151 14.52 28.48 -8.63
N SER A 152 15.06 27.84 -9.61
CA SER A 152 14.53 26.68 -10.34
C SER A 152 14.16 25.48 -9.43
N LYS A 153 13.05 25.58 -8.72
CA LYS A 153 12.56 24.55 -7.80
C LYS A 153 11.86 23.42 -8.57
N VAL A 154 11.99 22.21 -8.08
CA VAL A 154 11.19 21.07 -8.57
C VAL A 154 9.75 21.26 -8.13
N VAL A 155 8.81 21.13 -9.04
CA VAL A 155 7.37 21.23 -8.79
C VAL A 155 6.71 19.87 -9.03
N ILE A 156 6.02 19.36 -8.03
CA ILE A 156 5.27 18.12 -8.10
C ILE A 156 3.79 18.44 -7.93
N ASN A 157 3.05 18.29 -9.02
CA ASN A 157 1.61 18.50 -9.05
C ASN A 157 0.92 17.17 -8.70
N ILE A 158 0.17 17.12 -7.60
CA ILE A 158 -0.55 15.91 -7.19
C ILE A 158 -2.06 16.16 -7.34
N PHE A 159 -2.70 15.43 -8.24
CA PHE A 159 -4.11 15.63 -8.54
C PHE A 159 -4.88 14.30 -8.59
N ASN A 160 -6.15 14.36 -8.16
CA ASN A 160 -7.09 13.29 -8.42
C ASN A 160 -7.60 13.41 -9.86
N ILE A 161 -7.66 12.29 -10.59
CA ILE A 161 -8.12 12.24 -11.98
C ILE A 161 -9.52 12.87 -12.17
N ALA A 162 -10.43 12.70 -11.21
CA ALA A 162 -11.76 13.28 -11.26
C ALA A 162 -11.75 14.83 -11.36
N LYS A 163 -10.72 15.48 -10.79
CA LYS A 163 -10.55 16.93 -10.88
C LYS A 163 -10.07 17.41 -12.27
N ILE A 164 -9.61 16.51 -13.12
CA ILE A 164 -9.05 16.82 -14.44
C ILE A 164 -10.03 16.48 -15.57
N THR A 165 -10.87 15.47 -15.38
CA THR A 165 -11.73 14.89 -16.42
C THR A 165 -13.05 15.62 -16.65
N ALA A 166 -13.50 16.49 -15.75
CA ALA A 166 -14.78 17.16 -15.94
C ALA A 166 -14.70 18.21 -17.05
N LYS A 167 -15.33 17.89 -18.17
CA LYS A 167 -15.59 18.84 -19.27
C LYS A 167 -16.75 19.77 -18.89
N ASP A 168 -16.65 21.04 -19.22
CA ASP A 168 -17.78 21.98 -19.15
C ASP A 168 -18.93 21.46 -20.01
N GLY A 169 -20.02 21.09 -19.41
CA GLY A 169 -21.19 20.58 -20.12
C GLY A 169 -22.42 20.52 -19.23
N GLY A 170 -23.05 21.64 -19.03
CA GLY A 170 -24.48 21.81 -18.82
C GLY A 170 -25.18 20.92 -17.82
N LYS A 171 -25.53 21.50 -16.74
CA LYS A 171 -26.52 21.30 -15.69
C LYS A 171 -25.91 21.18 -14.30
N LEU A 172 -26.23 22.15 -13.49
CA LEU A 172 -25.99 22.31 -12.06
C LEU A 172 -25.77 20.96 -11.33
N ALA A 173 -24.52 20.67 -11.05
CA ALA A 173 -24.17 19.63 -10.11
C ALA A 173 -24.17 20.23 -8.69
N LYS A 174 -24.89 19.57 -7.81
CA LYS A 174 -25.13 20.02 -6.42
C LYS A 174 -23.97 19.72 -5.46
N ASP A 175 -22.81 19.31 -5.94
CA ASP A 175 -21.68 18.88 -5.09
C ASP A 175 -20.48 19.83 -5.23
N ASP A 176 -19.89 20.22 -4.09
CA ASP A 176 -18.71 21.09 -4.02
C ASP A 176 -17.46 20.53 -4.74
N ALA A 177 -17.36 19.20 -4.84
CA ALA A 177 -16.30 18.53 -5.59
C ALA A 177 -16.34 18.82 -7.10
N GLN A 178 -17.54 18.97 -7.69
CA GLN A 178 -17.71 19.31 -9.11
C GLN A 178 -17.51 20.80 -9.41
N ARG A 179 -17.73 21.67 -8.41
CA ARG A 179 -17.40 23.12 -8.53
C ARG A 179 -15.90 23.37 -8.62
N SER A 180 -15.07 22.56 -7.93
CA SER A 180 -13.62 22.71 -7.98
C SER A 180 -13.00 22.27 -9.31
N VAL A 181 -13.63 21.34 -10.03
CA VAL A 181 -13.17 20.84 -11.33
C VAL A 181 -13.29 21.91 -12.43
N ALA A 182 -14.37 22.67 -12.42
CA ALA A 182 -14.51 23.81 -13.30
C ALA A 182 -13.43 24.90 -13.05
N ARG A 183 -12.92 25.00 -11.85
CA ARG A 183 -11.90 25.96 -11.46
C ARG A 183 -10.53 25.70 -12.07
N VAL A 184 -10.03 24.49 -12.12
CA VAL A 184 -8.70 24.17 -12.71
C VAL A 184 -8.62 24.60 -14.18
N ARG A 185 -9.75 24.59 -14.89
CA ARG A 185 -9.85 25.09 -16.28
C ARG A 185 -10.28 26.56 -16.36
N ARG A 186 -10.67 27.22 -15.26
CA ARG A 186 -11.21 28.60 -15.24
C ARG A 186 -10.26 29.67 -14.71
N LEU A 187 -9.05 29.35 -14.28
CA LEU A 187 -8.09 30.35 -13.76
C LEU A 187 -7.50 31.29 -14.86
N ILE A 188 -8.33 31.67 -15.82
CA ILE A 188 -7.97 32.62 -16.86
C ILE A 188 -7.72 34.03 -16.28
N GLU A 189 -8.34 34.36 -15.13
CA GLU A 189 -8.34 35.72 -14.60
C GLU A 189 -7.05 36.12 -13.90
N THR A 190 -6.25 35.20 -13.37
CA THR A 190 -5.04 35.51 -12.61
C THR A 190 -3.73 35.26 -13.38
N ILE A 191 -3.73 34.30 -14.33
CA ILE A 191 -2.54 33.86 -15.08
C ILE A 191 -2.70 34.10 -16.59
N GLY A 192 -3.90 34.46 -17.07
CA GLY A 192 -4.19 34.62 -18.50
C GLY A 192 -4.48 33.30 -19.23
N GLU A 193 -4.31 32.15 -18.59
CA GLU A 193 -4.57 30.81 -19.10
C GLU A 193 -5.05 29.88 -17.97
N SER A 194 -5.65 28.75 -18.31
CA SER A 194 -6.01 27.75 -17.29
C SER A 194 -4.74 27.10 -16.70
N TYR A 195 -4.79 26.67 -15.44
CA TYR A 195 -3.66 25.95 -14.83
C TYR A 195 -3.31 24.68 -15.62
N PHE A 196 -4.29 24.09 -16.26
CA PHE A 196 -4.10 22.93 -17.12
C PHE A 196 -3.28 23.29 -18.38
N ASP A 197 -3.59 24.41 -19.05
CA ASP A 197 -2.85 24.88 -20.22
C ASP A 197 -1.44 25.30 -19.84
N PHE A 198 -1.28 25.93 -18.66
CA PHE A 198 0.02 26.24 -18.09
C PHE A 198 0.87 24.96 -17.89
N LEU A 199 0.31 23.88 -17.36
CA LEU A 199 1.02 22.60 -17.27
C LEU A 199 1.33 22.01 -18.64
N ALA A 200 0.37 22.07 -19.56
CA ALA A 200 0.54 21.59 -20.92
C ALA A 200 1.59 22.40 -21.71
N SER A 201 1.90 23.64 -21.30
CA SER A 201 2.94 24.46 -21.93
C SER A 201 4.37 24.07 -21.51
N LYS A 202 4.56 23.32 -20.39
CA LYS A 202 5.89 22.95 -19.90
C LYS A 202 6.62 22.01 -20.86
N GLU A 203 7.87 22.33 -21.16
CA GLU A 203 8.70 21.56 -22.09
C GLU A 203 9.24 20.25 -21.48
N ASP A 204 9.29 20.17 -20.15
CA ASP A 204 9.85 19.04 -19.39
C ASP A 204 8.80 18.32 -18.51
N LEU A 205 7.52 18.43 -18.85
CA LEU A 205 6.46 17.81 -18.06
C LEU A 205 6.53 16.27 -18.13
N VAL A 206 6.70 15.62 -16.98
CA VAL A 206 6.62 14.16 -16.82
C VAL A 206 5.38 13.80 -16.02
N VAL A 207 4.56 12.89 -16.55
CA VAL A 207 3.35 12.39 -15.88
C VAL A 207 3.65 11.05 -15.22
N ILE A 208 3.32 10.91 -13.93
CA ILE A 208 3.42 9.67 -13.16
C ILE A 208 2.03 9.23 -12.74
N MET A 209 1.64 8.02 -13.08
CA MET A 209 0.28 7.51 -12.89
C MET A 209 0.28 6.33 -11.93
N ASP A 210 -0.27 6.52 -10.72
CA ASP A 210 -0.49 5.41 -9.79
C ASP A 210 -1.79 4.67 -10.12
N GLU A 211 -1.77 3.34 -10.05
CA GLU A 211 -2.87 2.45 -10.44
C GLU A 211 -3.41 2.77 -11.85
N SER A 212 -2.51 2.82 -12.82
CA SER A 212 -2.76 3.33 -14.19
C SER A 212 -3.89 2.63 -14.94
N HIS A 213 -4.26 1.39 -14.55
CA HIS A 213 -5.41 0.68 -15.11
C HIS A 213 -6.73 1.47 -14.98
N ARG A 214 -6.83 2.41 -14.01
CA ARG A 214 -8.00 3.28 -13.80
C ARG A 214 -8.12 4.42 -14.80
N TYR A 215 -7.06 4.76 -15.50
CA TYR A 215 -7.03 5.88 -16.46
C TYR A 215 -7.20 5.43 -17.92
N ARG A 216 -7.61 4.19 -18.14
CA ARG A 216 -7.84 3.64 -19.47
C ARG A 216 -9.27 3.87 -19.99
N ALA A 217 -10.17 4.48 -19.19
CA ALA A 217 -11.46 4.95 -19.62
C ALA A 217 -11.32 6.28 -20.39
N SER A 218 -12.22 6.53 -21.37
CA SER A 218 -12.12 7.60 -22.37
C SER A 218 -11.78 8.99 -21.80
N ALA A 219 -12.48 9.44 -20.75
CA ALA A 219 -12.30 10.79 -20.21
C ALA A 219 -10.92 11.01 -19.53
N GLY A 220 -10.46 10.04 -18.77
CA GLY A 220 -9.12 10.10 -18.13
C GLY A 220 -7.99 10.00 -19.15
N TRP A 221 -8.18 9.19 -20.18
CA TRP A 221 -7.24 9.00 -21.27
C TRP A 221 -7.05 10.30 -22.08
N GLU A 222 -8.15 10.96 -22.47
CA GLU A 222 -8.13 12.23 -23.20
C GLU A 222 -7.46 13.34 -22.39
N ALA A 223 -7.83 13.50 -21.12
CA ALA A 223 -7.26 14.55 -20.27
C ALA A 223 -5.74 14.43 -20.11
N LEU A 224 -5.21 13.20 -20.00
CA LEU A 224 -3.77 12.99 -19.89
C LEU A 224 -3.05 13.24 -21.23
N ASN A 225 -3.67 12.91 -22.36
CA ASN A 225 -3.10 13.24 -23.69
C ASN A 225 -3.05 14.76 -23.94
N ASP A 226 -4.07 15.50 -23.47
CA ASP A 226 -4.14 16.96 -23.63
C ASP A 226 -3.01 17.70 -22.88
N LEU A 227 -2.42 17.10 -21.81
CA LEU A 227 -1.25 17.63 -21.12
C LEU A 227 0.03 17.60 -21.94
N LYS A 228 0.09 16.78 -22.99
CA LYS A 228 1.25 16.63 -23.89
C LYS A 228 2.60 16.46 -23.14
N PRO A 229 2.71 15.52 -22.19
CA PRO A 229 3.96 15.32 -21.47
C PRO A 229 5.05 14.74 -22.38
N VAL A 230 6.31 14.93 -21.99
CA VAL A 230 7.44 14.31 -22.67
C VAL A 230 7.57 12.83 -22.39
N LEU A 231 7.08 12.38 -21.21
CA LEU A 231 7.14 11.01 -20.75
C LEU A 231 6.01 10.72 -19.78
N GLY A 232 5.39 9.55 -19.92
CA GLY A 232 4.49 8.96 -18.95
C GLY A 232 5.10 7.74 -18.27
N LEU A 233 5.06 7.70 -16.94
CA LEU A 233 5.48 6.55 -16.12
C LEU A 233 4.25 5.97 -15.43
N GLU A 234 3.82 4.82 -15.89
CA GLU A 234 2.64 4.13 -15.38
C GLU A 234 3.04 3.07 -14.35
N LEU A 235 2.39 3.09 -13.20
CA LEU A 235 2.62 2.13 -12.11
C LEU A 235 1.30 1.41 -11.79
N THR A 236 1.33 0.09 -11.80
CA THR A 236 0.17 -0.73 -11.44
C THR A 236 0.63 -2.11 -10.97
N ALA A 237 -0.23 -2.81 -10.22
CA ALA A 237 -0.03 -4.24 -9.91
C ALA A 237 -0.79 -5.13 -10.89
N THR A 238 -1.72 -4.55 -11.67
CA THR A 238 -2.62 -5.26 -12.60
C THR A 238 -2.58 -4.57 -13.96
N PRO A 239 -1.61 -4.91 -14.86
CA PRO A 239 -1.44 -4.25 -16.15
C PRO A 239 -2.47 -4.75 -17.19
N GLN A 240 -3.75 -4.62 -16.86
CA GLN A 240 -4.87 -5.04 -17.70
C GLN A 240 -6.12 -4.21 -17.42
N VAL A 241 -7.01 -4.14 -18.38
CA VAL A 241 -8.35 -3.54 -18.25
C VAL A 241 -9.43 -4.53 -18.63
N GLU A 242 -10.58 -4.44 -17.99
CA GLU A 242 -11.76 -5.18 -18.42
C GLU A 242 -12.50 -4.42 -19.53
N ARG A 243 -12.67 -5.05 -20.69
CA ARG A 243 -13.49 -4.56 -21.80
C ARG A 243 -14.47 -5.65 -22.22
N ASN A 244 -15.77 -5.37 -22.14
CA ASN A 244 -16.82 -6.32 -22.50
C ASN A 244 -16.69 -7.69 -21.79
N GLY A 245 -16.37 -7.70 -20.50
CA GLY A 245 -16.19 -8.92 -19.72
C GLY A 245 -14.91 -9.72 -20.04
N LYS A 246 -14.00 -9.16 -20.85
CA LYS A 246 -12.71 -9.77 -21.17
C LYS A 246 -11.57 -8.91 -20.60
N SER A 247 -10.61 -9.56 -20.00
CA SER A 247 -9.37 -8.93 -19.57
C SER A 247 -8.45 -8.69 -20.76
N VAL A 248 -8.05 -7.44 -20.97
CA VAL A 248 -7.16 -7.01 -22.05
C VAL A 248 -5.86 -6.51 -21.43
N PRO A 249 -4.71 -7.16 -21.68
CA PRO A 249 -3.43 -6.72 -21.16
C PRO A 249 -2.97 -5.40 -21.79
N PHE A 250 -2.16 -4.63 -21.05
CA PHE A 250 -1.51 -3.43 -21.56
C PHE A 250 -0.46 -3.78 -22.61
N LYS A 251 -0.26 -2.87 -23.57
CA LYS A 251 0.74 -3.04 -24.63
C LYS A 251 2.04 -2.29 -24.36
N ASN A 252 2.08 -1.44 -23.33
CA ASN A 252 3.22 -0.63 -22.95
C ASN A 252 3.95 -1.12 -21.69
N VAL A 253 3.78 -2.38 -21.32
CA VAL A 253 4.50 -2.98 -20.17
C VAL A 253 5.95 -3.18 -20.53
N ILE A 254 6.84 -2.40 -19.92
CA ILE A 254 8.28 -2.51 -20.11
C ILE A 254 8.95 -3.38 -19.04
N TYR A 255 8.38 -3.43 -17.85
CA TYR A 255 8.84 -4.25 -16.74
C TYR A 255 7.65 -4.88 -16.02
N ASP A 256 7.74 -6.17 -15.73
CA ASP A 256 6.72 -6.92 -15.00
C ASP A 256 7.34 -7.71 -13.84
N TYR A 257 6.90 -7.39 -12.62
CA TYR A 257 7.29 -8.07 -11.40
C TYR A 257 6.04 -8.53 -10.65
N PRO A 258 5.54 -9.74 -10.97
CA PRO A 258 4.28 -10.27 -10.47
C PRO A 258 4.36 -10.64 -8.98
N LEU A 259 3.19 -10.82 -8.37
CA LEU A 259 3.05 -11.15 -6.94
C LEU A 259 3.77 -12.45 -6.56
N ALA A 260 3.83 -13.44 -7.44
CA ALA A 260 4.56 -14.68 -7.21
C ALA A 260 6.06 -14.43 -6.96
N CYS A 261 6.67 -13.51 -7.70
CA CYS A 261 8.05 -13.09 -7.47
C CYS A 261 8.21 -12.37 -6.13
N ALA A 262 7.28 -11.47 -5.78
CA ALA A 262 7.32 -10.75 -4.51
C ALA A 262 7.20 -11.69 -3.29
N ILE A 263 6.40 -12.75 -3.40
CA ILE A 263 6.29 -13.80 -2.39
C ILE A 263 7.60 -14.60 -2.31
N ARG A 264 8.13 -15.04 -3.44
CA ARG A 264 9.37 -15.81 -3.50
C ARG A 264 10.54 -15.03 -2.89
N ASP A 265 10.67 -13.76 -3.24
CA ASP A 265 11.78 -12.90 -2.84
C ASP A 265 11.59 -12.26 -1.44
N GLY A 266 10.49 -12.61 -0.76
CA GLY A 266 10.27 -12.23 0.64
C GLY A 266 9.89 -10.77 0.86
N TYR A 267 9.34 -10.10 -0.15
CA TYR A 267 8.90 -8.69 -0.01
C TYR A 267 7.50 -8.53 0.56
N VAL A 268 6.76 -9.63 0.66
CA VAL A 268 5.39 -9.68 1.17
C VAL A 268 5.18 -10.93 2.03
N LYS A 269 4.08 -10.96 2.81
CA LYS A 269 3.66 -12.15 3.56
C LYS A 269 3.39 -13.33 2.62
N GLU A 270 3.45 -14.54 3.16
CA GLU A 270 3.01 -15.73 2.45
C GLU A 270 1.50 -15.94 2.64
N PRO A 271 0.71 -16.10 1.58
CA PRO A 271 -0.67 -16.49 1.73
C PRO A 271 -0.77 -18.00 2.05
N ALA A 272 -1.63 -18.31 3.03
CA ALA A 272 -1.99 -19.69 3.40
C ALA A 272 -3.50 -19.86 3.38
N VAL A 273 -3.96 -21.07 3.14
CA VAL A 273 -5.38 -21.43 3.23
C VAL A 273 -5.63 -22.28 4.45
N ALA A 274 -6.62 -21.87 5.25
CA ALA A 274 -7.05 -22.62 6.42
C ALA A 274 -8.23 -23.55 6.10
N THR A 275 -8.16 -24.76 6.65
CA THR A 275 -9.24 -25.74 6.67
C THR A 275 -9.20 -26.54 7.96
N ARG A 276 -10.17 -27.46 8.15
CA ARG A 276 -10.17 -28.47 9.21
C ARG A 276 -9.74 -29.82 8.64
N GLU A 277 -9.17 -30.68 9.46
CA GLU A 277 -8.81 -32.04 9.07
C GLU A 277 -10.07 -32.84 8.71
N ASN A 278 -10.05 -33.55 7.58
CA ASN A 278 -11.17 -34.37 7.08
C ASN A 278 -12.51 -33.61 6.95
N PHE A 279 -12.49 -32.30 6.72
CA PHE A 279 -13.70 -31.49 6.63
C PHE A 279 -14.47 -31.74 5.33
N ASN A 280 -15.75 -32.07 5.46
CA ASN A 280 -16.66 -32.21 4.33
C ASN A 280 -17.72 -31.10 4.33
N PRO A 281 -17.58 -30.06 3.53
CA PRO A 281 -18.50 -28.91 3.52
C PRO A 281 -19.94 -29.29 3.12
N LYS A 282 -20.14 -30.41 2.41
CA LYS A 282 -21.49 -30.86 1.99
C LYS A 282 -22.39 -31.37 3.13
N GLN A 283 -21.82 -31.56 4.32
CA GLN A 283 -22.57 -31.99 5.52
C GLN A 283 -23.22 -30.85 6.27
N TYR A 284 -22.94 -29.60 5.90
CA TYR A 284 -23.40 -28.39 6.59
C TYR A 284 -24.28 -27.53 5.66
N SER A 285 -25.26 -26.86 6.24
CA SER A 285 -25.97 -25.80 5.55
C SER A 285 -25.06 -24.60 5.28
N ALA A 286 -25.48 -23.67 4.41
CA ALA A 286 -24.69 -22.49 4.10
C ALA A 286 -24.43 -21.63 5.36
N ASP A 287 -25.45 -21.43 6.20
CA ASP A 287 -25.34 -20.65 7.43
C ASP A 287 -24.43 -21.32 8.47
N GLU A 288 -24.50 -22.65 8.61
CA GLU A 288 -23.60 -23.39 9.50
C GLU A 288 -22.14 -23.29 9.02
N LEU A 289 -21.93 -23.41 7.71
CA LEU A 289 -20.62 -23.30 7.11
C LEU A 289 -20.01 -21.90 7.32
N GLU A 290 -20.82 -20.84 7.21
CA GLU A 290 -20.39 -19.48 7.50
C GLU A 290 -20.00 -19.31 8.97
N LYS A 291 -20.83 -19.81 9.90
CA LYS A 291 -20.54 -19.79 11.34
C LYS A 291 -19.24 -20.52 11.66
N ILE A 292 -19.02 -21.68 11.05
CA ILE A 292 -17.76 -22.46 11.20
C ILE A 292 -16.56 -21.62 10.69
N LYS A 293 -16.66 -21.00 9.51
CA LYS A 293 -15.60 -20.15 8.97
C LYS A 293 -15.27 -18.99 9.91
N LEU A 294 -16.29 -18.32 10.45
CA LEU A 294 -16.10 -17.19 11.38
C LEU A 294 -15.47 -17.66 12.69
N HIS A 295 -15.90 -18.79 13.22
CA HIS A 295 -15.32 -19.37 14.44
C HIS A 295 -13.84 -19.70 14.23
N ASP A 296 -13.48 -20.38 13.16
CA ASP A 296 -12.11 -20.76 12.85
C ASP A 296 -11.22 -19.52 12.58
N ALA A 297 -11.79 -18.50 11.95
CA ALA A 297 -11.08 -17.24 11.75
C ALA A 297 -10.71 -16.56 13.07
N VAL A 298 -11.59 -16.61 14.07
CA VAL A 298 -11.30 -16.08 15.41
C VAL A 298 -10.25 -16.93 16.13
N CYS A 299 -10.31 -18.26 16.04
CA CYS A 299 -9.28 -19.12 16.62
C CYS A 299 -7.88 -18.82 16.02
N ILE A 300 -7.80 -18.66 14.70
CA ILE A 300 -6.58 -18.25 14.00
C ILE A 300 -6.13 -16.87 14.45
N HIS A 301 -7.05 -15.92 14.58
CA HIS A 301 -6.77 -14.56 14.99
C HIS A 301 -6.20 -14.49 16.42
N GLU A 302 -6.80 -15.19 17.37
CA GLU A 302 -6.32 -15.22 18.75
C GLU A 302 -4.92 -15.88 18.85
N SER A 303 -4.70 -16.98 18.13
CA SER A 303 -3.38 -17.60 18.01
C SER A 303 -2.37 -16.61 17.41
N ARG A 304 -2.76 -15.86 16.40
CA ARG A 304 -1.91 -14.86 15.75
C ARG A 304 -1.57 -13.69 16.68
N LYS A 305 -2.52 -13.22 17.47
CA LYS A 305 -2.28 -12.19 18.51
C LYS A 305 -1.20 -12.63 19.50
N ALA A 306 -1.32 -13.88 19.97
CA ALA A 306 -0.35 -14.48 20.87
C ALA A 306 1.06 -14.52 20.25
N SER A 307 1.18 -15.03 19.04
CA SER A 307 2.46 -15.16 18.34
C SER A 307 3.11 -13.81 18.06
N LEU A 308 2.32 -12.80 17.64
CA LEU A 308 2.81 -11.44 17.40
C LEU A 308 3.29 -10.76 18.68
N GLN A 309 2.61 -10.98 19.81
CA GLN A 309 3.04 -10.46 21.10
C GLN A 309 4.37 -11.11 21.55
N ILE A 310 4.45 -12.44 21.50
CA ILE A 310 5.67 -13.18 21.84
C ILE A 310 6.85 -12.74 20.97
N TYR A 311 6.62 -12.57 19.65
CA TYR A 311 7.66 -12.09 18.76
C TYR A 311 8.13 -10.67 19.12
N ALA A 312 7.19 -9.76 19.38
CA ALA A 312 7.50 -8.38 19.72
C ALA A 312 8.32 -8.30 21.03
N ASP A 313 7.91 -9.04 22.06
CA ASP A 313 8.60 -9.10 23.35
C ASP A 313 10.03 -9.68 23.19
N ASN A 314 10.19 -10.78 22.44
CA ASN A 314 11.48 -11.43 22.22
C ASN A 314 12.46 -10.57 21.39
N LYS A 315 11.96 -9.74 20.49
CA LYS A 315 12.79 -8.91 19.58
C LYS A 315 12.89 -7.45 20.00
N GLY A 316 12.16 -7.03 21.03
CA GLY A 316 12.11 -5.63 21.48
C GLY A 316 11.54 -4.69 20.40
N VAL A 317 10.57 -5.15 19.59
CA VAL A 317 9.94 -4.37 18.53
C VAL A 317 8.49 -4.04 18.88
N LYS A 318 7.90 -3.08 18.16
CA LYS A 318 6.48 -2.71 18.37
C LYS A 318 5.58 -3.92 18.12
N THR A 319 4.66 -4.18 19.06
CA THR A 319 3.61 -5.20 18.88
C THR A 319 2.67 -4.79 17.76
N VAL A 320 2.38 -5.73 16.88
CA VAL A 320 1.41 -5.58 15.79
C VAL A 320 0.07 -6.12 16.25
N LYS A 321 -0.97 -5.30 16.21
CA LYS A 321 -2.34 -5.71 16.50
C LYS A 321 -2.99 -6.24 15.23
N PRO A 322 -3.21 -7.56 15.08
CA PRO A 322 -3.85 -8.11 13.88
C PRO A 322 -5.34 -7.80 13.84
N PHE A 323 -5.96 -7.91 12.66
CA PHE A 323 -7.41 -7.90 12.51
C PHE A 323 -7.86 -8.92 11.46
N ILE A 324 -9.16 -9.26 11.50
CA ILE A 324 -9.86 -10.14 10.57
C ILE A 324 -10.62 -9.30 9.55
N LEU A 325 -10.53 -9.66 8.27
CA LEU A 325 -11.34 -9.10 7.20
C LEU A 325 -12.40 -10.11 6.76
N VAL A 326 -13.67 -9.79 6.97
CA VAL A 326 -14.81 -10.58 6.50
C VAL A 326 -15.39 -9.94 5.25
N VAL A 327 -15.50 -10.71 4.17
CA VAL A 327 -16.07 -10.26 2.90
C VAL A 327 -17.51 -10.77 2.78
N ALA A 328 -18.48 -9.89 3.05
CA ALA A 328 -19.90 -10.21 2.98
C ALA A 328 -20.44 -10.13 1.53
N THR A 329 -21.58 -10.77 1.26
CA THR A 329 -22.23 -10.77 -0.05
C THR A 329 -22.88 -9.43 -0.39
N ASP A 330 -23.62 -8.87 0.57
CA ASP A 330 -24.36 -7.61 0.44
C ASP A 330 -24.49 -6.93 1.80
N THR A 331 -25.14 -5.77 1.83
CA THR A 331 -25.27 -4.94 3.03
C THR A 331 -26.18 -5.57 4.09
N LYS A 332 -27.21 -6.32 3.69
CA LYS A 332 -28.09 -7.03 4.62
C LYS A 332 -27.34 -8.14 5.32
N HIS A 333 -26.63 -8.97 4.55
CA HIS A 333 -25.78 -10.03 5.07
C HIS A 333 -24.68 -9.46 6.01
N SER A 334 -24.07 -8.33 5.66
CA SER A 334 -23.09 -7.66 6.52
C SER A 334 -23.67 -7.31 7.90
N ALA A 335 -24.88 -6.76 7.94
CA ALA A 335 -25.56 -6.41 9.19
C ALA A 335 -25.95 -7.66 10.02
N GLU A 336 -26.41 -8.73 9.37
CA GLU A 336 -26.71 -10.01 10.01
C GLU A 336 -25.46 -10.64 10.64
N LEU A 337 -24.34 -10.66 9.91
CA LEU A 337 -23.04 -11.12 10.41
C LEU A 337 -22.57 -10.32 11.62
N LYS A 338 -22.68 -8.98 11.55
CA LYS A 338 -22.31 -8.11 12.67
C LYS A 338 -23.16 -8.43 13.91
N GLY A 339 -24.49 -8.53 13.73
CA GLY A 339 -25.40 -8.88 14.83
C GLY A 339 -25.07 -10.22 15.47
N TYR A 340 -24.77 -11.24 14.67
CA TYR A 340 -24.35 -12.55 15.17
C TYR A 340 -23.00 -12.47 15.91
N MET A 341 -21.99 -11.82 15.35
CA MET A 341 -20.65 -11.76 15.94
C MET A 341 -20.56 -10.86 17.18
N GLU A 342 -21.52 -9.95 17.38
CA GLU A 342 -21.65 -9.15 18.61
C GLU A 342 -22.53 -9.83 19.67
N SER A 343 -23.22 -10.92 19.32
CA SER A 343 -24.12 -11.63 20.25
C SER A 343 -23.35 -12.48 21.26
N PRO A 344 -23.99 -12.84 22.41
CA PRO A 344 -23.39 -13.76 23.39
C PRO A 344 -23.11 -15.17 22.83
N GLU A 345 -23.79 -15.59 21.75
CA GLU A 345 -23.57 -16.88 21.10
C GLU A 345 -22.18 -16.99 20.44
N PHE A 346 -21.60 -15.84 20.06
CA PHE A 346 -20.30 -15.79 19.43
C PHE A 346 -19.22 -15.39 20.45
N PHE A 347 -18.44 -16.36 20.90
CA PHE A 347 -17.35 -16.19 21.87
C PHE A 347 -17.79 -15.38 23.11
N GLU A 348 -18.99 -15.66 23.64
CA GLU A 348 -19.53 -15.03 24.85
C GLU A 348 -19.63 -13.49 24.74
N GLY A 349 -19.82 -12.95 23.53
CA GLY A 349 -19.92 -11.51 23.26
C GLY A 349 -18.60 -10.76 23.33
N ARG A 350 -17.44 -11.45 23.32
CA ARG A 350 -16.10 -10.86 23.43
C ARG A 350 -15.80 -9.81 22.35
N TYR A 351 -16.46 -9.91 21.20
CA TYR A 351 -16.24 -9.02 20.05
C TYR A 351 -17.25 -7.88 19.94
N ALA A 352 -18.19 -7.76 20.88
CA ALA A 352 -19.10 -6.62 20.94
C ALA A 352 -18.33 -5.30 21.01
N GLY A 353 -18.65 -4.36 20.13
CA GLY A 353 -17.97 -3.07 20.02
C GLY A 353 -16.57 -3.12 19.36
N LYS A 354 -16.13 -4.29 18.88
CA LYS A 354 -14.84 -4.45 18.18
C LYS A 354 -14.99 -4.72 16.69
N ILE A 355 -16.19 -4.62 16.18
CA ILE A 355 -16.55 -4.92 14.78
C ILE A 355 -16.85 -3.62 14.05
N LEU A 356 -16.11 -3.37 12.98
CA LEU A 356 -16.33 -2.25 12.08
C LEU A 356 -17.02 -2.74 10.80
N GLU A 357 -18.20 -2.24 10.51
CA GLU A 357 -18.91 -2.50 9.26
C GLU A 357 -18.65 -1.37 8.26
N ILE A 358 -18.25 -1.74 7.03
CA ILE A 358 -18.01 -0.81 5.94
C ILE A 358 -18.85 -1.22 4.75
N ASN A 359 -19.85 -0.42 4.44
CA ASN A 359 -20.73 -0.63 3.30
C ASN A 359 -20.98 0.67 2.52
N SER A 360 -21.53 0.55 1.31
CA SER A 360 -21.83 1.68 0.45
C SER A 360 -23.08 2.47 0.84
N ALA A 361 -23.90 1.92 1.73
CA ALA A 361 -25.15 2.55 2.18
C ALA A 361 -24.92 3.64 3.22
N THR A 362 -23.78 3.61 3.92
CA THR A 362 -23.42 4.63 4.91
C THR A 362 -23.09 5.96 4.20
N SER A 363 -23.69 7.05 4.64
CA SER A 363 -23.51 8.39 4.07
C SER A 363 -23.21 9.44 5.14
N GLY A 364 -22.59 10.56 4.75
CA GLY A 364 -22.33 11.70 5.65
C GLY A 364 -21.26 11.41 6.71
N ALA A 365 -21.40 12.01 7.89
CA ALA A 365 -20.43 11.97 8.99
C ALA A 365 -20.08 10.55 9.47
N GLU A 366 -21.06 9.64 9.49
CA GLU A 366 -20.83 8.25 9.88
C GLU A 366 -19.89 7.51 8.92
N LYS A 367 -19.99 7.80 7.62
CA LYS A 367 -19.06 7.25 6.63
C LYS A 367 -17.63 7.73 6.85
N ASP A 368 -17.47 9.02 7.16
CA ASP A 368 -16.14 9.60 7.40
C ASP A 368 -15.55 9.05 8.71
N GLU A 369 -16.36 8.84 9.74
CA GLU A 369 -15.93 8.21 10.99
C GLU A 369 -15.49 6.75 10.76
N ASN A 370 -16.27 5.96 10.01
CA ASN A 370 -15.94 4.58 9.69
C ASN A 370 -14.67 4.47 8.86
N ILE A 371 -14.47 5.39 7.91
CA ILE A 371 -13.22 5.48 7.15
C ILE A 371 -12.04 5.82 8.07
N ASN A 372 -12.21 6.76 8.99
CA ASN A 372 -11.16 7.11 9.95
C ASN A 372 -10.81 5.94 10.88
N LYS A 373 -11.81 5.20 11.40
CA LYS A 373 -11.58 3.98 12.18
C LYS A 373 -10.82 2.93 11.38
N LEU A 374 -11.13 2.78 10.09
CA LEU A 374 -10.42 1.86 9.21
C LEU A 374 -8.97 2.30 8.95
N LEU A 375 -8.73 3.59 8.73
CA LEU A 375 -7.39 4.13 8.50
C LEU A 375 -6.49 4.05 9.73
N THR A 376 -7.09 4.04 10.93
CA THR A 376 -6.38 3.95 12.21
C THR A 376 -6.37 2.53 12.81
N VAL A 377 -6.77 1.50 12.06
CA VAL A 377 -6.82 0.10 12.55
C VAL A 377 -5.46 -0.45 13.00
N GLU A 378 -4.37 0.16 12.56
CA GLU A 378 -3.00 -0.15 13.01
C GLU A 378 -2.64 0.49 14.36
N ASP A 379 -3.45 1.42 14.87
CA ASP A 379 -3.25 2.04 16.18
C ASP A 379 -3.62 1.02 17.28
N PRO A 380 -2.75 0.75 18.25
CA PRO A 380 -3.06 -0.14 19.38
C PRO A 380 -4.30 0.26 20.18
N ASN A 381 -4.61 1.57 20.22
CA ASN A 381 -5.75 2.10 20.96
C ASN A 381 -7.09 1.98 20.19
N ASN A 382 -7.04 1.68 18.89
CA ASN A 382 -8.26 1.44 18.11
C ASN A 382 -8.85 0.10 18.54
N PRO A 383 -10.13 0.02 18.99
CA PRO A 383 -10.73 -1.22 19.50
C PRO A 383 -11.02 -2.26 18.41
N VAL A 384 -11.03 -1.87 17.13
CA VAL A 384 -11.44 -2.73 16.02
C VAL A 384 -10.51 -3.93 15.85
N GLU A 385 -11.10 -5.13 15.89
CA GLU A 385 -10.42 -6.41 15.64
C GLU A 385 -10.99 -7.15 14.42
N ILE A 386 -12.21 -6.80 14.00
CA ILE A 386 -12.90 -7.40 12.84
C ILE A 386 -13.46 -6.29 11.96
N VAL A 387 -13.20 -6.39 10.66
CA VAL A 387 -13.77 -5.50 9.65
C VAL A 387 -14.64 -6.32 8.72
N ILE A 388 -15.93 -6.00 8.65
CA ILE A 388 -16.88 -6.58 7.69
C ILE A 388 -17.08 -5.60 6.55
N HIS A 389 -16.90 -6.02 5.32
CA HIS A 389 -17.11 -5.14 4.18
C HIS A 389 -17.89 -5.80 3.03
N VAL A 390 -18.59 -4.95 2.27
CA VAL A 390 -19.33 -5.31 1.05
C VAL A 390 -18.76 -4.52 -0.12
N ASN A 391 -18.14 -5.19 -1.08
CA ASN A 391 -17.64 -4.62 -2.36
C ASN A 391 -16.70 -3.39 -2.25
N MET A 392 -16.19 -3.02 -1.08
CA MET A 392 -15.58 -1.72 -0.86
C MET A 392 -14.20 -1.72 -0.21
N LEU A 393 -13.35 -2.68 -0.49
CA LEU A 393 -11.94 -2.39 -0.30
C LEU A 393 -11.53 -1.39 -1.38
N LYS A 394 -11.78 -0.10 -1.12
CA LYS A 394 -11.30 0.97 -1.97
C LYS A 394 -9.79 0.88 -2.06
N GLU A 395 -9.28 1.03 -3.27
CA GLU A 395 -7.85 1.17 -3.51
C GLU A 395 -7.27 2.30 -2.65
N GLY A 396 -6.03 2.12 -2.22
CA GLY A 396 -5.35 3.09 -1.37
C GLY A 396 -5.31 2.73 0.13
N TRP A 397 -6.05 1.71 0.57
CA TRP A 397 -5.92 1.23 1.94
C TRP A 397 -4.59 0.49 2.11
N ASP A 398 -3.70 1.07 2.87
CA ASP A 398 -2.29 0.69 3.01
C ASP A 398 -2.02 0.23 4.45
N ILE A 399 -2.34 -1.03 4.74
CA ILE A 399 -2.20 -1.61 6.07
C ILE A 399 -1.25 -2.80 6.07
N THR A 400 -0.61 -3.03 7.20
CA THR A 400 0.35 -4.11 7.39
C THR A 400 -0.16 -5.20 8.34
N ASN A 401 -1.24 -4.93 9.07
CA ASN A 401 -1.76 -5.74 10.16
C ASN A 401 -2.99 -6.61 9.81
N LEU A 402 -3.32 -6.77 8.53
CA LEU A 402 -4.29 -7.77 8.09
C LEU A 402 -3.65 -9.16 8.10
N TYR A 403 -4.23 -10.09 8.86
CA TYR A 403 -3.70 -11.45 9.03
C TYR A 403 -4.67 -12.57 8.68
N THR A 404 -5.97 -12.28 8.71
CA THR A 404 -7.01 -13.29 8.42
C THR A 404 -8.06 -12.71 7.49
N ILE A 405 -8.41 -13.45 6.44
CA ILE A 405 -9.48 -13.10 5.49
C ILE A 405 -10.51 -14.22 5.49
N VAL A 406 -11.79 -13.85 5.61
CA VAL A 406 -12.94 -14.78 5.55
C VAL A 406 -13.82 -14.38 4.36
N PRO A 407 -13.68 -15.04 3.21
CA PRO A 407 -14.54 -14.82 2.07
C PRO A 407 -15.87 -15.56 2.24
N LEU A 408 -16.97 -14.83 2.44
CA LEU A 408 -18.33 -15.39 2.48
C LEU A 408 -19.06 -15.19 1.15
N ARG A 409 -18.55 -14.32 0.29
CA ARG A 409 -19.07 -14.12 -1.05
C ARG A 409 -18.54 -15.20 -2.01
N ALA A 410 -19.44 -15.75 -2.83
CA ALA A 410 -19.06 -16.58 -3.97
C ALA A 410 -18.38 -15.72 -5.05
N ALA A 411 -17.09 -15.51 -4.94
CA ALA A 411 -16.26 -14.93 -5.99
C ALA A 411 -15.37 -16.02 -6.58
N ASN A 412 -15.00 -15.89 -7.87
CA ASN A 412 -13.96 -16.77 -8.43
C ASN A 412 -12.73 -16.67 -7.53
N SER A 413 -12.26 -17.80 -7.06
CA SER A 413 -11.13 -17.92 -6.12
C SER A 413 -9.93 -17.07 -6.54
N LYS A 414 -9.64 -17.00 -7.84
CA LYS A 414 -8.56 -16.22 -8.41
C LYS A 414 -8.72 -14.71 -8.18
N THR A 415 -9.89 -14.15 -8.49
CA THR A 415 -10.14 -12.70 -8.35
C THR A 415 -10.16 -12.29 -6.87
N LEU A 416 -10.75 -13.12 -6.00
CA LEU A 416 -10.79 -12.88 -4.57
C LEU A 416 -9.38 -12.90 -3.95
N VAL A 417 -8.60 -13.90 -4.34
CA VAL A 417 -7.20 -14.09 -3.93
C VAL A 417 -6.36 -12.88 -4.38
N GLU A 418 -6.42 -12.50 -5.64
CA GLU A 418 -5.60 -11.41 -6.17
C GLU A 418 -5.97 -10.04 -5.61
N GLN A 419 -7.26 -9.72 -5.47
CA GLN A 419 -7.71 -8.40 -5.01
C GLN A 419 -7.68 -8.24 -3.49
N SER A 420 -8.02 -9.27 -2.73
CA SER A 420 -8.04 -9.21 -1.26
C SER A 420 -6.67 -9.52 -0.65
N ILE A 421 -5.97 -10.49 -1.20
CA ILE A 421 -4.64 -10.91 -0.73
C ILE A 421 -3.61 -9.81 -0.94
N GLY A 422 -3.55 -9.19 -2.12
CA GLY A 422 -2.53 -8.20 -2.45
C GLY A 422 -2.39 -7.07 -1.42
N ARG A 423 -3.46 -6.77 -0.67
CA ARG A 423 -3.47 -5.73 0.36
C ARG A 423 -3.03 -6.23 1.73
N GLY A 424 -3.42 -7.46 2.10
CA GLY A 424 -3.04 -8.09 3.36
C GLY A 424 -1.59 -8.58 3.41
N LEU A 425 -0.94 -8.66 2.25
CA LEU A 425 0.41 -9.23 2.16
C LEU A 425 1.53 -8.30 2.60
N ARG A 426 1.27 -7.08 3.00
CA ARG A 426 2.33 -6.18 3.46
C ARG A 426 2.92 -6.65 4.78
N LEU A 427 4.25 -6.56 4.87
CA LEU A 427 5.00 -6.96 6.04
C LEU A 427 4.96 -5.86 7.11
N PRO A 428 4.59 -6.16 8.36
CA PRO A 428 4.48 -5.16 9.43
C PRO A 428 5.82 -4.52 9.80
N TYR A 429 6.91 -5.28 9.68
CA TYR A 429 8.25 -4.83 9.98
C TYR A 429 9.08 -4.48 8.73
N GLY A 430 8.43 -4.34 7.58
CA GLY A 430 9.05 -3.96 6.30
C GLY A 430 9.88 -5.06 5.62
N LYS A 431 10.18 -6.15 6.33
CA LYS A 431 10.87 -7.35 5.84
C LYS A 431 10.29 -8.60 6.49
N ARG A 432 10.48 -9.77 5.89
CA ARG A 432 10.15 -11.03 6.56
C ARG A 432 10.99 -11.22 7.80
N THR A 433 10.36 -11.77 8.81
CA THR A 433 10.97 -12.03 10.11
C THR A 433 11.63 -13.41 10.18
N GLY A 434 11.21 -14.32 9.30
CA GLY A 434 11.54 -15.75 9.35
C GLY A 434 10.61 -16.55 10.23
N GLU A 435 9.71 -15.90 10.98
CA GLU A 435 8.72 -16.55 11.81
C GLU A 435 7.42 -16.74 11.00
N PRO A 436 7.02 -17.98 10.67
CA PRO A 436 5.83 -18.24 9.85
C PRO A 436 4.57 -17.57 10.40
N GLU A 437 4.42 -17.53 11.72
CA GLU A 437 3.29 -16.93 12.40
C GLU A 437 3.20 -15.40 12.21
N VAL A 438 4.31 -14.75 12.00
CA VAL A 438 4.39 -13.29 11.75
C VAL A 438 4.27 -12.98 10.25
N ASP A 439 4.78 -13.87 9.41
CA ASP A 439 4.95 -13.64 7.97
C ASP A 439 3.84 -14.23 7.11
N THR A 440 2.77 -14.81 7.70
CA THR A 440 1.68 -15.47 6.96
C THR A 440 0.36 -14.70 7.03
N LEU A 441 -0.32 -14.58 5.88
CA LEU A 441 -1.72 -14.15 5.76
C LEU A 441 -2.59 -15.39 5.55
N THR A 442 -3.60 -15.60 6.38
CA THR A 442 -4.44 -16.80 6.33
C THR A 442 -5.82 -16.51 5.73
N ILE A 443 -6.25 -17.35 4.80
CA ILE A 443 -7.57 -17.29 4.16
C ILE A 443 -8.39 -18.46 4.66
N VAL A 444 -9.52 -18.21 5.28
CA VAL A 444 -10.42 -19.26 5.79
C VAL A 444 -11.46 -19.60 4.73
N SER A 445 -11.29 -20.72 4.04
CA SER A 445 -12.12 -21.11 2.90
C SER A 445 -12.31 -22.63 2.80
N HIS A 446 -13.14 -23.18 3.69
CA HIS A 446 -13.36 -24.64 3.78
C HIS A 446 -14.09 -25.22 2.57
N ASP A 447 -15.02 -24.49 1.99
CA ASP A 447 -15.87 -24.90 0.86
C ASP A 447 -15.13 -24.91 -0.49
N LYS A 448 -14.09 -24.09 -0.61
CA LYS A 448 -13.27 -23.98 -1.82
C LYS A 448 -11.84 -24.46 -1.61
N PHE A 449 -11.60 -25.16 -0.50
CA PHE A 449 -10.27 -25.60 -0.13
C PHE A 449 -9.59 -26.42 -1.25
N GLN A 450 -10.31 -27.38 -1.85
CA GLN A 450 -9.74 -28.20 -2.91
C GLN A 450 -9.42 -27.38 -4.16
N GLU A 451 -10.31 -26.47 -4.59
CA GLU A 451 -10.06 -25.58 -5.73
C GLU A 451 -8.83 -24.68 -5.49
N ILE A 452 -8.64 -24.23 -4.25
CA ILE A 452 -7.51 -23.38 -3.88
C ILE A 452 -6.22 -24.21 -3.78
N VAL A 453 -6.30 -25.44 -3.28
CA VAL A 453 -5.15 -26.38 -3.26
C VAL A 453 -4.76 -26.82 -4.66
N ASP A 454 -5.71 -27.09 -5.54
CA ASP A 454 -5.44 -27.41 -6.94
C ASP A 454 -4.78 -26.23 -7.66
N TYR A 455 -5.22 -25.02 -7.37
CA TYR A 455 -4.57 -23.80 -7.82
C TYR A 455 -3.18 -23.62 -7.17
N ALA A 456 -2.98 -24.02 -5.92
CA ALA A 456 -1.69 -23.95 -5.21
C ALA A 456 -0.64 -24.88 -5.81
N ASN A 457 -1.05 -25.96 -6.44
CA ASN A 457 -0.17 -26.90 -7.13
C ASN A 457 0.26 -26.42 -8.53
N ASP A 458 -0.34 -25.33 -9.05
CA ASP A 458 0.15 -24.66 -10.26
C ASP A 458 1.50 -23.98 -9.94
N PRO A 459 2.56 -24.17 -10.76
CA PRO A 459 3.85 -23.51 -10.59
C PRO A 459 3.78 -21.98 -10.49
N ASN A 460 2.72 -21.38 -11.02
CA ASN A 460 2.43 -19.94 -10.96
C ASN A 460 1.52 -19.54 -9.79
N SER A 461 1.16 -20.47 -8.90
CA SER A 461 0.26 -20.20 -7.80
C SER A 461 0.90 -19.32 -6.72
N LEU A 462 0.06 -18.46 -6.15
CA LEU A 462 0.41 -17.58 -5.06
C LEU A 462 0.36 -18.27 -3.68
N ILE A 463 -0.45 -19.34 -3.56
CA ILE A 463 -0.72 -20.02 -2.29
C ILE A 463 0.12 -21.28 -2.20
N ARG A 464 0.98 -21.37 -1.18
CA ARG A 464 1.91 -22.50 -0.99
C ARG A 464 1.81 -23.17 0.37
N LYS A 465 0.98 -22.66 1.26
CA LYS A 465 0.83 -23.14 2.64
C LYS A 465 -0.62 -23.48 2.96
N THR A 466 -0.79 -24.51 3.77
CA THR A 466 -2.07 -24.88 4.37
C THR A 466 -1.96 -24.79 5.88
N VAL A 467 -3.01 -24.30 6.53
CA VAL A 467 -3.17 -24.26 7.99
C VAL A 467 -4.33 -25.15 8.36
N ILE A 468 -4.13 -26.11 9.26
CA ILE A 468 -5.17 -27.05 9.70
C ILE A 468 -5.62 -26.63 11.10
N VAL A 469 -6.87 -26.15 11.20
CA VAL A 469 -7.51 -25.83 12.48
C VAL A 469 -7.77 -27.13 13.24
N GLY A 470 -7.43 -27.14 14.53
CA GLY A 470 -7.42 -28.35 15.37
C GLY A 470 -6.06 -29.06 15.44
N LYS A 471 -5.14 -28.77 14.49
CA LYS A 471 -3.78 -29.30 14.48
C LYS A 471 -2.70 -28.21 14.60
N ASP A 472 -2.70 -27.27 13.68
CA ASP A 472 -1.73 -26.16 13.65
C ASP A 472 -2.19 -24.97 14.49
N VAL A 473 -3.51 -24.82 14.66
CA VAL A 473 -4.16 -23.78 15.47
C VAL A 473 -5.20 -24.46 16.38
N PRO A 474 -5.24 -24.16 17.69
CA PRO A 474 -6.25 -24.71 18.59
C PRO A 474 -7.69 -24.36 18.15
N GLU A 475 -8.63 -25.29 18.33
CA GLU A 475 -10.06 -25.06 18.06
C GLU A 475 -10.73 -24.13 19.08
N SER A 476 -10.11 -23.93 20.24
CA SER A 476 -10.56 -23.00 21.27
C SER A 476 -9.64 -21.78 21.31
N GLY A 477 -10.22 -20.60 21.55
CA GLY A 477 -9.47 -19.34 21.58
C GLY A 477 -8.27 -19.41 22.52
N THR A 478 -7.11 -19.05 21.99
CA THR A 478 -5.84 -18.99 22.74
C THR A 478 -5.75 -17.66 23.44
N SER A 479 -5.46 -17.64 24.76
CA SER A 479 -5.09 -16.43 25.49
C SER A 479 -3.62 -16.49 25.89
N VAL A 480 -2.89 -15.39 25.69
CA VAL A 480 -1.55 -15.24 26.23
C VAL A 480 -1.69 -14.90 27.71
N VAL A 481 -1.29 -15.82 28.56
CA VAL A 481 -1.07 -15.53 29.99
C VAL A 481 0.40 -15.13 30.13
N LYS A 482 0.65 -13.86 30.44
CA LYS A 482 1.99 -13.41 30.81
C LYS A 482 2.30 -14.02 32.18
N VAL A 483 3.05 -15.11 32.17
CA VAL A 483 3.60 -15.66 33.42
C VAL A 483 4.83 -14.83 33.75
N GLU A 484 4.70 -13.91 34.70
CA GLU A 484 5.85 -13.24 35.25
C GLU A 484 6.70 -14.29 35.94
N ASN A 485 7.93 -14.45 35.47
CA ASN A 485 8.87 -15.36 36.11
C ASN A 485 9.16 -14.84 37.53
N PRO A 486 8.92 -15.62 38.58
CA PRO A 486 9.17 -15.14 39.96
C PRO A 486 10.59 -14.63 40.18
N ILE A 487 11.55 -15.10 39.38
CA ILE A 487 12.95 -14.67 39.41
C ILE A 487 13.11 -13.23 38.90
N ASP A 488 12.37 -12.82 37.86
CA ASP A 488 12.42 -11.45 37.31
C ASP A 488 11.78 -10.46 38.30
N ALA A 489 10.75 -10.86 39.04
CA ALA A 489 10.15 -10.06 40.11
C ALA A 489 11.14 -9.85 41.27
N ILE A 490 11.93 -10.86 41.60
CA ILE A 490 12.97 -10.78 42.66
C ILE A 490 14.13 -9.90 42.20
N ILE A 491 14.57 -10.00 40.94
CA ILE A 491 15.63 -9.17 40.38
C ILE A 491 15.19 -7.70 40.29
N ASN A 492 13.97 -7.42 39.89
CA ASN A 492 13.43 -6.05 39.83
C ASN A 492 13.23 -5.45 41.24
N ALA A 493 12.84 -6.24 42.23
CA ALA A 493 12.77 -5.81 43.63
C ALA A 493 14.17 -5.51 44.20
N ALA A 494 15.15 -6.37 43.92
CA ALA A 494 16.53 -6.17 44.35
C ALA A 494 17.22 -4.97 43.67
N THR A 495 16.79 -4.60 42.46
CA THR A 495 17.35 -3.44 41.74
C THR A 495 16.72 -2.10 42.19
N GLN A 496 15.54 -2.13 42.81
CA GLN A 496 14.91 -0.93 43.38
C GLN A 496 15.41 -0.54 44.75
N GLU A 497 16.10 -1.44 45.48
CA GLU A 497 16.68 -1.14 46.78
C GLU A 497 18.07 -0.49 46.72
N ILE A 498 18.66 -0.30 45.54
CA ILE A 498 19.96 0.37 45.39
C ILE A 498 19.77 1.77 44.77
N THR A 499 19.09 2.64 45.49
CA THR A 499 19.27 4.09 45.32
C THR A 499 20.15 4.58 46.47
N PRO A 500 21.36 5.13 46.22
CA PRO A 500 22.17 5.72 47.29
C PRO A 500 21.51 7.00 47.80
N SER A 501 21.14 7.05 49.06
CA SER A 501 20.82 8.32 49.73
C SER A 501 22.08 9.18 49.80
N ALA A 502 21.99 10.37 49.20
CA ALA A 502 23.01 11.40 49.37
C ALA A 502 22.98 11.94 50.79
N GLY A 503 24.10 11.83 51.50
CA GLY A 503 24.32 12.46 52.81
C GLY A 503 25.76 12.23 53.23
N GLY A 504 26.55 13.32 53.21
CA GLY A 504 27.99 13.40 53.28
C GLY A 504 28.63 12.95 54.59
N GLU A 505 29.91 12.71 54.51
CA GLU A 505 30.99 13.32 55.33
C GLU A 505 32.35 12.73 54.95
N GLU A 506 33.36 13.57 55.11
CA GLU A 506 34.76 13.41 54.65
C GLU A 506 35.61 12.48 55.49
N SER A 507 36.55 11.80 54.77
CA SER A 507 38.00 11.58 55.08
C SER A 507 38.42 10.58 56.17
N PRO A 508 39.70 10.10 56.19
CA PRO A 508 40.76 10.03 55.21
C PRO A 508 41.51 8.67 55.08
N ILE A 509 42.22 8.53 53.94
CA ILE A 509 43.52 7.86 53.67
C ILE A 509 44.09 6.87 54.66
N VAL A 510 44.38 5.63 54.24
CA VAL A 510 45.66 4.93 54.47
C VAL A 510 45.97 3.96 53.31
N SER A 511 47.17 4.14 52.83
CA SER A 511 47.95 3.38 51.85
C SER A 511 48.20 1.92 52.22
N GLY A 512 48.37 1.07 51.22
CA GLY A 512 49.02 -0.23 51.44
C GLY A 512 48.94 -1.14 50.22
N VAL A 513 49.88 -1.05 49.30
CA VAL A 513 50.26 -2.09 48.32
C VAL A 513 51.05 -3.17 49.12
N PRO A 514 50.99 -4.48 48.82
CA PRO A 514 52.00 -5.00 47.91
C PRO A 514 51.55 -5.98 46.84
N GLN A 515 52.32 -5.99 45.74
CA GLN A 515 52.41 -7.00 44.69
C GLN A 515 52.81 -8.39 45.29
N GLU A 516 52.37 -9.47 44.62
CA GLU A 516 53.26 -10.48 43.99
C GLU A 516 52.42 -11.61 43.35
N LYS A 517 52.67 -11.81 42.04
CA LYS A 517 53.13 -12.98 41.29
C LYS A 517 52.42 -14.34 41.50
N SER A 518 51.80 -14.88 40.51
CA SER A 518 52.35 -15.79 39.50
C SER A 518 51.33 -16.02 38.39
#